data_d72af058921c0b25dc943af08bce3efa
#
_entry.id   d72af058921c0b25dc943af08bce3efa
#
_cell.length_a   1.000
_cell.length_b   1.000
_cell.length_c   1.000
_cell.angle_alpha   90.00
_cell.angle_beta   90.00
_cell.angle_gamma   90.00
#
_symmetry.space_group_name_H-M   'P 1'
#
loop_
_entity.id
_entity.type
_entity.pdbx_description
1 polymer ?
#
loop_
_entity_poly.entity_id
_entity_poly.type
_entity_poly.pdbx_seq_one_letter_code
_entity_poly.pdbx_strand_id
1 'polypeptide(L)'
;MLGKYQGGAYWFPGVIESIAKGTVTIRYDDGERETLGKRAVRPYDWMIGMTVECDFKGAGDWYSAKITSLAGEKIGVVYDDGSKEKTKTGRCRSS
;
A
#
# COMPACT_ATOMS: atom_id res chain seq x y z
N MET A 1 5.24 -6.84 2.35
CA MET A 1 5.25 -7.07 0.89
C MET A 1 4.26 -6.14 0.21
N LEU A 2 4.49 -5.85 -1.03
CA LEU A 2 3.53 -5.15 -1.88
C LEU A 2 2.95 -6.13 -2.88
N GLY A 3 1.64 -6.08 -3.08
CA GLY A 3 0.94 -6.89 -4.07
C GLY A 3 0.25 -6.01 -5.10
N LYS A 4 0.27 -6.44 -6.35
CA LYS A 4 -0.38 -5.72 -7.44
C LYS A 4 -1.85 -6.15 -7.52
N TYR A 5 -2.70 -5.43 -6.81
CA TYR A 5 -4.10 -5.79 -6.59
C TYR A 5 -4.86 -5.95 -7.90
N GLN A 6 -5.43 -7.15 -8.10
CA GLN A 6 -6.23 -7.52 -9.29
C GLN A 6 -5.52 -7.22 -10.62
N GLY A 7 -4.19 -7.25 -10.64
CA GLY A 7 -3.41 -6.95 -11.84
C GLY A 7 -3.46 -5.50 -12.31
N GLY A 8 -3.91 -4.59 -11.45
CA GLY A 8 -4.03 -3.17 -11.77
C GLY A 8 -2.69 -2.43 -11.77
N ALA A 9 -2.76 -1.11 -11.81
CA ALA A 9 -1.58 -0.26 -11.95
C ALA A 9 -0.86 0.04 -10.63
N TYR A 10 -1.45 -0.31 -9.49
CA TYR A 10 -0.96 0.10 -8.18
C TYR A 10 -0.56 -1.08 -7.31
N TRP A 11 0.41 -0.84 -6.43
CA TRP A 11 0.90 -1.78 -5.44
C TRP A 11 0.33 -1.43 -4.07
N PHE A 12 -0.24 -2.42 -3.38
CA PHE A 12 -0.84 -2.26 -2.06
C PHE A 12 -0.06 -3.07 -1.02
N PRO A 13 0.11 -2.52 0.20
CA PRO A 13 0.86 -3.23 1.24
C PRO A 13 0.05 -4.36 1.87
N GLY A 14 0.77 -5.41 2.24
CA GLY A 14 0.18 -6.57 2.89
C GLY A 14 1.23 -7.52 3.43
N VAL A 15 0.77 -8.63 3.99
CA VAL A 15 1.63 -9.69 4.50
C VAL A 15 1.36 -10.99 3.76
N ILE A 16 2.41 -11.78 3.57
CA ILE A 16 2.31 -13.09 2.95
C ILE A 16 1.73 -14.06 3.98
N GLU A 17 0.62 -14.68 3.64
CA GLU A 17 -0.01 -15.70 4.49
C GLU A 17 0.39 -17.12 4.10
N SER A 18 0.59 -17.38 2.81
CA SER A 18 0.99 -18.68 2.34
C SER A 18 1.72 -18.58 1.01
N ILE A 19 2.57 -19.57 0.74
CA ILE A 19 3.30 -19.70 -0.52
C ILE A 19 3.03 -21.10 -1.05
N ALA A 20 2.55 -21.16 -2.28
CA ALA A 20 2.40 -22.43 -3.01
C ALA A 20 3.30 -22.38 -4.23
N LYS A 21 3.36 -23.47 -4.98
CA LYS A 21 4.20 -23.54 -6.17
C LYS A 21 3.73 -22.52 -7.21
N GLY A 22 4.55 -21.48 -7.42
CA GLY A 22 4.26 -20.44 -8.41
C GLY A 22 3.27 -19.38 -7.97
N THR A 23 2.67 -19.48 -6.77
CA THR A 23 1.71 -18.50 -6.29
C THR A 23 1.97 -18.10 -4.84
N VAL A 24 1.45 -16.92 -4.48
CA VAL A 24 1.57 -16.35 -3.13
C VAL A 24 0.19 -15.82 -2.74
N THR A 25 -0.25 -16.15 -1.53
CA THR A 25 -1.45 -15.54 -0.96
C THR A 25 -1.03 -14.38 -0.06
N ILE A 26 -1.49 -13.18 -0.39
CA ILE A 26 -1.23 -11.98 0.38
C ILE A 26 -2.51 -11.53 1.08
N ARG A 27 -2.38 -11.13 2.35
CA ARG A 27 -3.43 -10.42 3.06
C ARG A 27 -3.03 -8.96 3.09
N TYR A 28 -3.79 -8.13 2.40
CA TYR A 28 -3.53 -6.68 2.36
C TYR A 28 -3.81 -6.04 3.71
N ASP A 29 -3.18 -4.90 3.97
CA ASP A 29 -3.34 -4.18 5.25
C ASP A 29 -4.77 -3.69 5.47
N ASP A 30 -5.59 -3.59 4.42
CA ASP A 30 -7.02 -3.27 4.52
C ASP A 30 -7.90 -4.48 4.86
N GLY A 31 -7.31 -5.67 5.00
CA GLY A 31 -8.00 -6.90 5.35
C GLY A 31 -8.38 -7.81 4.18
N GLU A 32 -8.26 -7.36 2.95
CA GLU A 32 -8.55 -8.19 1.78
C GLU A 32 -7.44 -9.20 1.53
N ARG A 33 -7.79 -10.33 0.90
CA ARG A 33 -6.85 -11.38 0.52
C ARG A 33 -6.89 -11.63 -0.96
N GLU A 34 -5.72 -12.00 -1.51
CA GLU A 34 -5.60 -12.32 -2.92
C GLU A 34 -4.50 -13.34 -3.12
N THR A 35 -4.71 -14.28 -4.07
CA THR A 35 -3.67 -15.21 -4.50
C THR A 35 -3.10 -14.72 -5.83
N LEU A 36 -1.79 -14.49 -5.85
CA LEU A 36 -1.10 -13.84 -6.97
C LEU A 36 0.05 -14.72 -7.46
N GLY A 37 0.40 -14.57 -8.74
CA GLY A 37 1.67 -15.07 -9.25
C GLY A 37 2.84 -14.32 -8.62
N LYS A 38 4.01 -14.95 -8.59
CA LYS A 38 5.20 -14.37 -7.94
C LYS A 38 5.62 -13.02 -8.51
N ARG A 39 5.29 -12.73 -9.78
CA ARG A 39 5.62 -11.45 -10.42
C ARG A 39 4.72 -10.31 -9.97
N ALA A 40 3.60 -10.61 -9.33
CA ALA A 40 2.65 -9.61 -8.85
C ALA A 40 2.87 -9.27 -7.38
N VAL A 41 3.99 -9.69 -6.78
CA VAL A 41 4.40 -9.32 -5.43
C VAL A 41 5.84 -8.86 -5.46
N ARG A 42 6.18 -7.90 -4.57
CA ARG A 42 7.54 -7.41 -4.42
C ARG A 42 7.79 -6.98 -2.98
N PRO A 43 9.05 -6.84 -2.54
CA PRO A 43 9.36 -6.38 -1.19
C PRO A 43 8.72 -5.02 -0.91
N TYR A 44 8.29 -4.82 0.34
CA TYR A 44 7.82 -3.54 0.82
C TYR A 44 9.00 -2.56 0.87
N ASP A 45 8.92 -1.50 0.10
CA ASP A 45 10.03 -0.55 -0.09
C ASP A 45 9.66 0.90 0.26
N TRP A 46 8.52 1.11 0.90
CA TRP A 46 8.10 2.46 1.26
C TRP A 46 9.03 3.08 2.29
N MET A 47 9.37 4.34 2.09
CA MET A 47 10.25 5.08 2.98
C MET A 47 9.84 6.56 3.03
N ILE A 48 10.31 7.25 4.07
CA ILE A 48 10.07 8.70 4.23
C ILE A 48 10.60 9.44 3.02
N GLY A 49 9.80 10.38 2.49
CA GLY A 49 10.11 11.15 1.29
C GLY A 49 9.58 10.56 0.00
N MET A 50 9.13 9.31 0.02
CA MET A 50 8.57 8.65 -1.15
C MET A 50 7.17 9.18 -1.46
N THR A 51 6.82 9.25 -2.74
CA THR A 51 5.48 9.63 -3.19
C THR A 51 4.60 8.41 -3.29
N VAL A 52 3.42 8.49 -2.69
CA VAL A 52 2.37 7.47 -2.76
C VAL A 52 1.04 8.16 -3.03
N GLU A 53 -0.01 7.38 -3.29
CA GLU A 53 -1.38 7.89 -3.30
C GLU A 53 -2.12 7.35 -2.09
N CYS A 54 -2.85 8.22 -1.40
CA CYS A 54 -3.61 7.82 -0.23
C CYS A 54 -5.07 8.25 -0.35
N ASP A 55 -5.95 7.42 0.23
CA ASP A 55 -7.38 7.66 0.30
C ASP A 55 -7.64 8.68 1.41
N PHE A 56 -7.83 9.95 1.02
CA PHE A 56 -7.97 11.06 1.95
C PHE A 56 -9.20 10.87 2.83
N LYS A 57 -8.97 10.77 4.12
CA LYS A 57 -10.01 10.54 5.15
C LYS A 57 -10.89 9.32 4.91
N GLY A 58 -10.44 8.38 4.08
CA GLY A 58 -11.21 7.18 3.77
C GLY A 58 -12.44 7.44 2.90
N ALA A 59 -12.50 8.56 2.20
CA ALA A 59 -13.66 8.97 1.41
C ALA A 59 -13.75 8.33 0.02
N GLY A 60 -12.74 7.55 -0.36
CA GLY A 60 -12.69 6.91 -1.68
C GLY A 60 -11.98 7.71 -2.75
N ASP A 61 -11.52 8.91 -2.43
CA ASP A 61 -10.75 9.75 -3.34
C ASP A 61 -9.26 9.64 -3.03
N TRP A 62 -8.47 9.30 -4.04
CA TRP A 62 -7.03 9.06 -3.89
C TRP A 62 -6.23 10.23 -4.41
N TYR A 63 -5.35 10.77 -3.56
CA TYR A 63 -4.52 11.92 -3.88
C TYR A 63 -3.05 11.63 -3.67
N SER A 64 -2.22 12.24 -4.48
CA SER A 64 -0.77 12.14 -4.37
C SER A 64 -0.28 12.78 -3.07
N ALA A 65 0.65 12.10 -2.39
CA ALA A 65 1.19 12.55 -1.12
C ALA A 65 2.62 12.05 -0.94
N LYS A 66 3.37 12.72 -0.06
CA LYS A 66 4.69 12.27 0.37
C LYS A 66 4.62 11.69 1.77
N ILE A 67 5.33 10.58 1.97
CA ILE A 67 5.43 9.93 3.27
C ILE A 67 6.31 10.76 4.19
N THR A 68 5.80 11.12 5.36
CA THR A 68 6.54 11.87 6.37
C THR A 68 6.89 11.05 7.61
N SER A 69 6.16 9.97 7.86
CA SER A 69 6.47 9.05 8.95
C SER A 69 5.95 7.65 8.64
N LEU A 70 6.63 6.63 9.17
CA LEU A 70 6.26 5.23 9.04
C LEU A 70 6.52 4.52 10.36
N ALA A 71 5.51 3.79 10.86
CA ALA A 71 5.63 2.98 12.06
C ALA A 71 4.65 1.81 11.96
N GLY A 72 5.13 0.64 11.50
CA GLY A 72 4.28 -0.52 11.27
C GLY A 72 3.21 -0.21 10.23
N GLU A 73 1.94 -0.37 10.58
CA GLU A 73 0.80 -0.06 9.69
C GLU A 73 0.34 1.40 9.80
N LYS A 74 1.06 2.24 10.55
CA LYS A 74 0.76 3.67 10.67
C LYS A 74 1.62 4.47 9.72
N ILE A 75 1.03 5.43 9.03
CA ILE A 75 1.73 6.28 8.06
C ILE A 75 1.26 7.72 8.21
N GLY A 76 2.23 8.63 8.18
CA GLY A 76 1.96 10.06 8.08
C GLY A 76 2.31 10.53 6.68
N VAL A 77 1.46 11.36 6.11
CA VAL A 77 1.65 11.89 4.75
C VAL A 77 1.32 13.36 4.68
N VAL A 78 1.92 14.04 3.71
CA VAL A 78 1.55 15.41 3.32
C VAL A 78 1.12 15.37 1.86
N TYR A 79 -0.10 15.82 1.61
CA TYR A 79 -0.66 15.88 0.26
C TYR A 79 -0.09 17.07 -0.53
N ASP A 80 -0.24 17.04 -1.84
CA ASP A 80 0.31 18.08 -2.73
C ASP A 80 -0.26 19.46 -2.43
N ASP A 81 -1.45 19.56 -1.86
CA ASP A 81 -2.07 20.84 -1.45
C ASP A 81 -1.60 21.32 -0.08
N GLY A 82 -0.66 20.62 0.57
CA GLY A 82 -0.16 20.94 1.89
C GLY A 82 -0.92 20.34 3.05
N SER A 83 -2.04 19.69 2.82
CA SER A 83 -2.80 18.99 3.87
C SER A 83 -2.00 17.81 4.42
N LYS A 84 -2.08 17.59 5.73
CA LYS A 84 -1.40 16.49 6.41
C LYS A 84 -2.41 15.50 6.95
N GLU A 85 -2.03 14.23 6.93
CA GLU A 85 -2.87 13.17 7.50
C GLU A 85 -2.01 12.10 8.15
N LYS A 86 -2.49 11.57 9.28
CA LYS A 86 -1.98 10.33 9.86
C LYS A 86 -3.03 9.26 9.63
N THR A 87 -2.68 8.21 8.93
CA THR A 87 -3.61 7.18 8.51
C THR A 87 -2.95 5.80 8.60
N LYS A 88 -3.47 4.84 7.90
CA LYS A 88 -2.94 3.47 7.87
C LYS A 88 -2.36 3.19 6.49
N THR A 89 -1.33 2.34 6.46
CA THR A 89 -0.70 1.92 5.19
C THR A 89 -1.70 1.26 4.25
N GLY A 90 -2.72 0.58 4.78
CA GLY A 90 -3.79 -0.01 3.97
C GLY A 90 -4.66 1.01 3.22
N ARG A 91 -4.54 2.29 3.52
CA ARG A 91 -5.21 3.38 2.80
C ARG A 91 -4.33 4.07 1.78
N CYS A 92 -3.14 3.54 1.52
CA CYS A 92 -2.20 4.10 0.57
C CYS A 92 -1.76 3.04 -0.43
N ARG A 93 -1.31 3.48 -1.59
CA ARG A 93 -0.83 2.62 -2.67
C ARG A 93 0.32 3.31 -3.41
N SER A 94 1.17 2.51 -4.07
CA SER A 94 2.26 3.03 -4.90
C SER A 94 2.12 2.54 -6.35
N SER A 95 2.67 3.30 -7.26
CA SER A 95 2.72 2.91 -8.67
C SER A 95 3.97 2.11 -9.00
#